data_1e43ec1c0dbea2ee868218b5310b58b3
#
_entry.id   1e43ec1c0dbea2ee868218b5310b58b3
#
_cell.length_a   1.000
_cell.length_b   1.000
_cell.length_c   1.000
_cell.angle_alpha   90.00
_cell.angle_beta   90.00
_cell.angle_gamma   90.00
#
_symmetry.space_group_name_H-M   'P 1'
#
loop_
_entity.id
_entity.type
_entity.pdbx_description
1 polymer ?
#
loop_
_entity_poly.entity_id
_entity_poly.type
_entity_poly.pdbx_seq_one_letter_code
_entity_poly.pdbx_strand_id
1 'polypeptide(L)'
;MVIWIILFKYDKIHSASFERMEIMIVEKRPGVPKYECFEYAKKTKDYLVLIPIINEGDRITKELTRAKEHHISDYADIVICDGGSTDGCTDENSLRGLDVNTLLIKRDEGKQGAQLRMGISWALERGYEGVITIDGNNKDSIEDVPHFIEKLKEGYDLVQGSRFIEGGKAINTPFIRTVSVRLIHAPVISLTAHQKFTDTTNAYRAYSRKYLTDIRVQPLRDIFMTYELLAYLSVRATQIGMKACEIPVTRAYPKTGKTPTKISFFKGNSELLRILFKNMQGAYNPL
;
A
#
# COMPACT_ATOMS: atom_id res chain seq x y z
N MET A 1 -1.28 -52.01 23.37
CA MET A 1 -1.88 -50.76 23.87
C MET A 1 -1.11 -50.34 25.12
N VAL A 2 -0.07 -49.55 24.95
CA VAL A 2 0.74 -49.01 26.05
C VAL A 2 0.95 -47.54 25.79
N ILE A 3 0.34 -46.72 26.65
CA ILE A 3 0.42 -45.28 26.64
C ILE A 3 1.73 -44.88 27.32
N TRP A 4 2.62 -44.16 26.63
CA TRP A 4 3.79 -43.51 27.23
C TRP A 4 3.43 -42.07 27.61
N ILE A 5 3.32 -41.84 28.92
CA ILE A 5 3.25 -40.48 29.50
C ILE A 5 4.68 -40.03 29.78
N ILE A 6 5.15 -39.02 29.06
CA ILE A 6 6.42 -38.35 29.37
C ILE A 6 6.09 -37.12 30.20
N LEU A 7 6.40 -37.21 31.49
CA LEU A 7 6.44 -36.10 32.44
C LEU A 7 7.68 -35.26 32.16
N PHE A 8 7.53 -34.03 31.69
CA PHE A 8 8.57 -33.04 31.76
C PHE A 8 8.45 -32.21 33.03
N LYS A 9 9.53 -32.18 33.81
CA LYS A 9 9.71 -31.35 34.99
C LYS A 9 9.66 -29.88 34.62
N TYR A 10 8.85 -29.13 35.36
CA TYR A 10 8.80 -27.66 35.32
C TYR A 10 9.99 -27.09 36.11
N ASP A 11 10.93 -26.48 35.45
CA ASP A 11 11.81 -25.48 36.08
C ASP A 11 11.20 -24.08 35.85
N LYS A 12 10.80 -23.45 36.94
CA LYS A 12 10.35 -22.06 36.98
C LYS A 12 11.53 -21.15 36.68
N ILE A 13 11.57 -20.58 35.48
CA ILE A 13 12.34 -19.36 35.18
C ILE A 13 11.31 -18.30 34.76
N HIS A 14 11.31 -17.20 35.49
CA HIS A 14 10.54 -15.99 35.16
C HIS A 14 10.95 -15.50 33.78
N SER A 15 10.09 -15.62 32.78
CA SER A 15 10.17 -14.88 31.53
C SER A 15 8.77 -14.40 31.19
N ALA A 16 8.68 -13.10 30.90
CA ALA A 16 7.49 -12.47 30.37
C ALA A 16 6.87 -13.36 29.28
N SER A 17 5.56 -13.57 29.35
CA SER A 17 4.82 -14.40 28.40
C SER A 17 4.94 -13.80 27.01
N PHE A 18 5.91 -14.28 26.24
CA PHE A 18 5.86 -14.18 24.78
C PHE A 18 4.69 -15.09 24.34
N GLU A 19 3.54 -14.50 24.04
CA GLU A 19 2.50 -15.19 23.30
C GLU A 19 3.15 -15.71 22.00
N ARG A 20 3.13 -17.02 21.84
CA ARG A 20 3.68 -17.68 20.65
C ARG A 20 2.89 -17.16 19.45
N MET A 21 3.54 -16.37 18.59
CA MET A 21 2.93 -15.84 17.39
C MET A 21 2.47 -17.00 16.49
N GLU A 22 1.18 -17.11 16.25
CA GLU A 22 0.64 -18.04 15.25
C GLU A 22 0.89 -17.49 13.86
N ILE A 23 1.71 -18.18 13.09
CA ILE A 23 1.87 -17.89 11.66
C ILE A 23 0.64 -18.43 10.95
N MET A 24 -0.16 -17.55 10.39
CA MET A 24 -1.31 -17.95 9.60
C MET A 24 -0.91 -18.05 8.13
N ILE A 25 -1.05 -19.23 7.53
CA ILE A 25 -0.89 -19.40 6.08
C ILE A 25 -2.25 -19.24 5.43
N VAL A 26 -2.37 -18.25 4.54
CA VAL A 26 -3.57 -18.03 3.75
C VAL A 26 -3.35 -18.57 2.34
N GLU A 27 -4.11 -19.62 2.01
CA GLU A 27 -4.02 -20.26 0.70
C GLU A 27 -4.56 -19.35 -0.42
N LYS A 28 -4.04 -19.58 -1.62
CA LYS A 28 -4.48 -18.88 -2.83
C LYS A 28 -5.98 -19.07 -3.07
N ARG A 29 -6.66 -17.99 -3.37
CA ARG A 29 -8.06 -17.99 -3.80
C ARG A 29 -8.27 -16.94 -4.91
N PRO A 30 -9.39 -16.99 -5.65
CA PRO A 30 -9.64 -16.02 -6.72
C PRO A 30 -9.44 -14.57 -6.22
N GLY A 31 -8.55 -13.85 -6.88
CA GLY A 31 -8.23 -12.46 -6.54
C GLY A 31 -7.23 -12.25 -5.40
N VAL A 32 -6.93 -13.26 -4.59
CA VAL A 32 -6.02 -13.15 -3.43
C VAL A 32 -4.85 -14.12 -3.57
N PRO A 33 -3.60 -13.64 -3.68
CA PRO A 33 -2.44 -14.51 -3.75
C PRO A 33 -2.25 -15.29 -2.43
N LYS A 34 -1.53 -16.42 -2.48
CA LYS A 34 -1.07 -17.11 -1.29
C LYS A 34 -0.11 -16.24 -0.49
N TYR A 35 -0.27 -16.20 0.84
CA TYR A 35 0.61 -15.42 1.71
C TYR A 35 0.70 -15.98 3.13
N GLU A 36 1.76 -15.60 3.84
CA GLU A 36 1.92 -15.77 5.27
C GLU A 36 1.53 -14.47 5.98
N CYS A 37 0.84 -14.60 7.11
CA CYS A 37 0.37 -13.48 7.92
C CYS A 37 0.97 -13.57 9.32
N PHE A 38 1.61 -12.51 9.75
CA PHE A 38 2.22 -12.32 11.07
C PHE A 38 1.54 -11.13 11.74
N GLU A 39 0.56 -11.40 12.60
CA GLU A 39 -0.14 -10.37 13.35
C GLU A 39 0.61 -10.08 14.65
N TYR A 40 1.24 -8.91 14.74
CA TYR A 40 1.98 -8.46 15.91
C TYR A 40 1.08 -7.80 16.96
N ALA A 41 -0.04 -7.22 16.51
CA ALA A 41 -1.04 -6.60 17.35
C ALA A 41 -2.44 -6.78 16.74
N LYS A 42 -3.46 -6.77 17.60
CA LYS A 42 -4.87 -6.77 17.15
C LYS A 42 -5.20 -5.45 16.45
N LYS A 43 -6.22 -5.46 15.60
CA LYS A 43 -6.80 -4.24 15.03
C LYS A 43 -7.21 -3.28 16.15
N THR A 44 -6.74 -2.03 16.08
CA THR A 44 -7.07 -0.98 17.05
C THR A 44 -7.71 0.25 16.42
N LYS A 45 -7.58 0.42 15.12
CA LYS A 45 -8.03 1.61 14.37
C LYS A 45 -9.03 1.22 13.27
N ASP A 46 -9.83 2.18 12.82
CA ASP A 46 -10.75 1.99 11.70
C ASP A 46 -10.05 2.10 10.34
N TYR A 47 -8.87 2.70 10.31
CA TYR A 47 -8.06 2.91 9.10
C TYR A 47 -6.73 2.19 9.21
N LEU A 48 -6.16 1.83 8.07
CA LEU A 48 -4.82 1.27 8.01
C LEU A 48 -3.95 1.95 6.95
N VAL A 49 -2.64 1.95 7.19
CA VAL A 49 -1.61 2.28 6.19
C VAL A 49 -1.05 0.99 5.64
N LEU A 50 -1.21 0.78 4.34
CA LEU A 50 -0.74 -0.38 3.60
C LEU A 50 0.55 -0.05 2.84
N ILE A 51 1.65 -0.68 3.20
CA ILE A 51 2.99 -0.38 2.68
C ILE A 51 3.52 -1.59 1.89
N PRO A 52 3.41 -1.60 0.55
CA PRO A 52 4.03 -2.64 -0.26
C PRO A 52 5.55 -2.44 -0.33
N ILE A 53 6.31 -3.49 -0.01
CA ILE A 53 7.77 -3.49 -0.04
C ILE A 53 8.33 -4.69 -0.80
N ILE A 54 9.55 -4.54 -1.31
CA ILE A 54 10.43 -5.63 -1.73
C ILE A 54 11.89 -5.15 -1.73
N ASN A 55 12.71 -5.73 -0.85
CA ASN A 55 14.12 -5.38 -0.72
C ASN A 55 14.34 -3.86 -0.61
N GLU A 56 13.69 -3.23 0.38
CA GLU A 56 13.79 -1.79 0.62
C GLU A 56 14.92 -1.41 1.59
N GLY A 57 15.51 -2.39 2.29
CA GLY A 57 16.62 -2.18 3.23
C GLY A 57 16.28 -1.11 4.27
N ASP A 58 17.23 -0.23 4.56
CA ASP A 58 17.07 0.87 5.54
C ASP A 58 15.97 1.87 5.19
N ARG A 59 15.46 1.89 3.94
CA ARG A 59 14.44 2.87 3.56
C ARG A 59 13.14 2.64 4.30
N ILE A 60 12.70 1.39 4.40
CA ILE A 60 11.47 1.10 5.15
C ILE A 60 11.66 1.36 6.65
N THR A 61 12.81 1.04 7.22
CA THR A 61 13.11 1.36 8.61
C THR A 61 13.03 2.85 8.88
N LYS A 62 13.61 3.69 8.01
CA LYS A 62 13.56 5.15 8.12
C LYS A 62 12.12 5.69 7.99
N GLU A 63 11.32 5.12 7.10
CA GLU A 63 9.93 5.50 6.92
C GLU A 63 9.09 5.17 8.16
N LEU A 64 9.25 3.97 8.70
CA LEU A 64 8.58 3.54 9.93
C LEU A 64 9.05 4.32 11.16
N THR A 65 10.35 4.70 11.24
CA THR A 65 10.85 5.58 12.29
C THR A 65 10.13 6.93 12.25
N ARG A 66 9.99 7.55 11.06
CA ARG A 66 9.20 8.77 10.90
C ARG A 66 7.73 8.57 11.27
N ALA A 67 7.14 7.43 10.88
CA ALA A 67 5.77 7.10 11.27
C ALA A 67 5.61 7.07 12.79
N LYS A 68 6.55 6.47 13.50
CA LYS A 68 6.57 6.42 14.95
C LYS A 68 6.78 7.80 15.58
N GLU A 69 7.75 8.59 15.09
CA GLU A 69 8.03 9.97 15.53
C GLU A 69 6.81 10.89 15.39
N HIS A 70 6.00 10.67 14.34
CA HIS A 70 4.77 11.40 14.08
C HIS A 70 3.50 10.72 14.61
N HIS A 71 3.65 9.69 15.45
CA HIS A 71 2.53 8.99 16.10
C HIS A 71 1.45 8.49 15.15
N ILE A 72 1.85 7.97 13.98
CA ILE A 72 0.88 7.50 12.96
C ILE A 72 0.02 6.35 13.48
N SER A 73 0.56 5.51 14.37
CA SER A 73 -0.18 4.44 15.06
C SER A 73 -1.36 4.93 15.92
N ASP A 74 -1.44 6.23 16.24
CA ASP A 74 -2.60 6.82 16.91
C ASP A 74 -3.79 7.01 15.96
N TYR A 75 -3.56 7.04 14.65
CA TYR A 75 -4.56 7.28 13.61
C TYR A 75 -4.91 6.04 12.79
N ALA A 76 -3.92 5.20 12.51
CA ALA A 76 -4.07 4.04 11.64
C ALA A 76 -3.17 2.88 12.07
N ASP A 77 -3.64 1.64 11.90
CA ASP A 77 -2.79 0.46 12.03
C ASP A 77 -1.81 0.39 10.83
N ILE A 78 -0.56 -0.02 11.04
CA ILE A 78 0.47 -0.10 9.99
C ILE A 78 0.63 -1.54 9.54
N VAL A 79 0.42 -1.80 8.25
CA VAL A 79 0.48 -3.13 7.64
C VAL A 79 1.52 -3.15 6.52
N ILE A 80 2.52 -4.00 6.67
CA ILE A 80 3.54 -4.23 5.64
C ILE A 80 3.06 -5.35 4.71
N CYS A 81 3.08 -5.09 3.39
CA CYS A 81 2.83 -6.08 2.35
C CYS A 81 4.13 -6.41 1.63
N ASP A 82 4.83 -7.43 2.12
CA ASP A 82 6.12 -7.83 1.57
C ASP A 82 5.97 -8.72 0.32
N GLY A 83 6.74 -8.41 -0.72
CA GLY A 83 6.81 -9.17 -1.96
C GLY A 83 7.72 -10.40 -1.91
N GLY A 84 8.27 -10.75 -0.75
CA GLY A 84 9.26 -11.80 -0.54
C GLY A 84 10.69 -11.22 -0.46
N SER A 85 10.91 -10.24 0.40
CA SER A 85 12.22 -9.62 0.64
C SER A 85 13.23 -10.62 1.21
N THR A 86 14.49 -10.43 0.87
CA THR A 86 15.63 -11.27 1.28
C THR A 86 16.77 -10.47 1.91
N ASP A 87 16.58 -9.16 2.09
CA ASP A 87 17.57 -8.22 2.59
C ASP A 87 17.49 -7.93 4.09
N GLY A 88 16.62 -8.64 4.82
CA GLY A 88 16.43 -8.49 6.25
C GLY A 88 15.54 -7.32 6.67
N CYS A 89 14.97 -6.58 5.73
CA CYS A 89 14.11 -5.42 6.03
C CYS A 89 12.76 -5.79 6.70
N THR A 90 12.46 -7.07 6.84
CA THR A 90 11.27 -7.61 7.50
C THR A 90 11.58 -8.27 8.84
N ASP A 91 12.69 -7.90 9.48
CA ASP A 91 13.02 -8.41 10.83
C ASP A 91 11.90 -8.09 11.82
N GLU A 92 11.41 -9.13 12.50
CA GLU A 92 10.25 -9.05 13.39
C GLU A 92 10.44 -8.06 14.53
N ASN A 93 11.60 -8.10 15.21
CA ASN A 93 11.87 -7.23 16.34
C ASN A 93 11.91 -5.76 15.93
N SER A 94 12.50 -5.50 14.74
CA SER A 94 12.54 -4.16 14.18
C SER A 94 11.15 -3.66 13.82
N LEU A 95 10.31 -4.47 13.18
CA LEU A 95 8.96 -4.09 12.79
C LEU A 95 8.07 -3.84 14.01
N ARG A 96 8.09 -4.72 15.01
CA ARG A 96 7.36 -4.54 16.28
C ARG A 96 7.81 -3.27 17.02
N GLY A 97 9.12 -3.04 17.08
CA GLY A 97 9.70 -1.84 17.68
C GLY A 97 9.32 -0.53 16.99
N LEU A 98 8.82 -0.61 15.75
CA LEU A 98 8.39 0.52 14.92
C LEU A 98 6.87 0.57 14.70
N ASP A 99 6.10 0.01 15.64
CA ASP A 99 4.64 0.05 15.70
C ASP A 99 3.94 -0.59 14.49
N VAL A 100 4.59 -1.53 13.80
CA VAL A 100 3.93 -2.31 12.75
C VAL A 100 2.94 -3.27 13.39
N ASN A 101 1.68 -3.20 12.96
CA ASN A 101 0.63 -4.08 13.45
C ASN A 101 0.72 -5.48 12.82
N THR A 102 0.97 -5.55 11.51
CA THR A 102 0.93 -6.83 10.78
C THR A 102 1.93 -6.82 9.62
N LEU A 103 2.58 -7.97 9.42
CA LEU A 103 3.37 -8.28 8.23
C LEU A 103 2.66 -9.37 7.41
N LEU A 104 2.41 -9.07 6.13
CA LEU A 104 1.90 -10.02 5.14
C LEU A 104 3.02 -10.34 4.14
N ILE A 105 3.43 -11.60 4.01
CA ILE A 105 4.48 -12.01 3.07
C ILE A 105 3.84 -12.79 1.93
N LYS A 106 3.84 -12.20 0.74
CA LYS A 106 3.32 -12.82 -0.47
C LYS A 106 4.17 -14.03 -0.88
N ARG A 107 3.53 -15.17 -1.13
CA ARG A 107 4.15 -16.44 -1.56
C ARG A 107 3.65 -16.90 -2.94
N ASP A 108 3.26 -15.96 -3.79
CA ASP A 108 2.69 -16.20 -5.12
C ASP A 108 3.27 -15.22 -6.13
N GLU A 109 2.90 -15.37 -7.39
CA GLU A 109 3.33 -14.50 -8.49
C GLU A 109 2.78 -13.06 -8.37
N GLY A 110 3.30 -12.18 -9.21
CA GLY A 110 2.90 -10.79 -9.28
C GLY A 110 3.79 -9.85 -8.47
N LYS A 111 3.61 -8.56 -8.74
CA LYS A 111 4.36 -7.45 -8.13
C LYS A 111 3.43 -6.64 -7.22
N GLN A 112 3.57 -5.32 -7.26
CA GLN A 112 2.85 -4.38 -6.39
C GLN A 112 1.32 -4.56 -6.45
N GLY A 113 0.74 -4.83 -7.63
CA GLY A 113 -0.70 -5.07 -7.75
C GLY A 113 -1.17 -6.30 -6.94
N ALA A 114 -0.41 -7.40 -7.00
CA ALA A 114 -0.70 -8.59 -6.20
C ALA A 114 -0.51 -8.34 -4.68
N GLN A 115 0.53 -7.57 -4.27
CA GLN A 115 0.72 -7.17 -2.88
C GLN A 115 -0.44 -6.31 -2.37
N LEU A 116 -0.91 -5.35 -3.17
CA LEU A 116 -2.04 -4.50 -2.80
C LEU A 116 -3.35 -5.30 -2.70
N ARG A 117 -3.61 -6.24 -3.63
CA ARG A 117 -4.79 -7.12 -3.54
C ARG A 117 -4.78 -7.96 -2.25
N MET A 118 -3.61 -8.52 -1.90
CA MET A 118 -3.40 -9.23 -0.64
C MET A 118 -3.76 -8.37 0.56
N GLY A 119 -3.17 -7.18 0.67
CA GLY A 119 -3.39 -6.29 1.79
C GLY A 119 -4.80 -5.71 1.85
N ILE A 120 -5.40 -5.35 0.71
CA ILE A 120 -6.78 -4.87 0.63
C ILE A 120 -7.75 -5.98 1.06
N SER A 121 -7.58 -7.22 0.60
CA SER A 121 -8.42 -8.35 1.03
C SER A 121 -8.33 -8.55 2.54
N TRP A 122 -7.12 -8.59 3.07
CA TRP A 122 -6.86 -8.73 4.51
C TRP A 122 -7.54 -7.62 5.32
N ALA A 123 -7.45 -6.37 4.85
CA ALA A 123 -8.07 -5.21 5.48
C ALA A 123 -9.60 -5.29 5.47
N LEU A 124 -10.20 -5.63 4.33
CA LEU A 124 -11.64 -5.74 4.18
C LEU A 124 -12.23 -6.86 5.07
N GLU A 125 -11.56 -7.99 5.19
CA GLU A 125 -11.96 -9.11 6.05
C GLU A 125 -11.95 -8.73 7.53
N ARG A 126 -11.07 -7.82 7.94
CA ARG A 126 -10.97 -7.30 9.31
C ARG A 126 -11.82 -6.08 9.60
N GLY A 127 -12.63 -5.64 8.62
CA GLY A 127 -13.57 -4.55 8.82
C GLY A 127 -12.92 -3.18 8.95
N TYR A 128 -11.80 -2.92 8.26
CA TYR A 128 -11.28 -1.56 8.15
C TYR A 128 -12.20 -0.70 7.27
N GLU A 129 -12.41 0.56 7.67
CA GLU A 129 -13.27 1.53 6.97
C GLU A 129 -12.54 2.24 5.82
N GLY A 130 -11.22 2.22 5.83
CA GLY A 130 -10.42 2.75 4.74
C GLY A 130 -9.00 2.27 4.76
N VAL A 131 -8.39 2.30 3.58
CA VAL A 131 -7.00 1.86 3.31
C VAL A 131 -6.22 3.02 2.72
N ILE A 132 -5.12 3.39 3.37
CA ILE A 132 -4.16 4.35 2.86
C ILE A 132 -2.98 3.56 2.30
N THR A 133 -2.63 3.75 1.02
CA THR A 133 -1.44 3.13 0.41
C THR A 133 -0.30 4.13 0.32
N ILE A 134 0.92 3.70 0.62
CA ILE A 134 2.15 4.50 0.49
C ILE A 134 3.30 3.58 0.08
N ASP A 135 4.24 4.06 -0.75
CA ASP A 135 5.43 3.27 -1.13
C ASP A 135 6.45 3.21 0.02
N GLY A 136 6.89 2.01 0.44
CA GLY A 136 7.88 1.80 1.53
C GLY A 136 9.33 2.20 1.19
N ASN A 137 9.53 3.26 0.41
CA ASN A 137 10.84 3.69 -0.09
C ASN A 137 11.33 5.03 0.49
N ASN A 138 10.65 5.51 1.54
CA ASN A 138 10.95 6.72 2.31
C ASN A 138 11.02 8.00 1.48
N LYS A 139 10.19 8.11 0.44
CA LYS A 139 10.12 9.34 -0.37
C LYS A 139 8.92 10.20 -0.03
N ASP A 140 7.82 9.60 0.40
CA ASP A 140 6.58 10.29 0.70
C ASP A 140 6.52 10.74 2.17
N SER A 141 5.74 11.78 2.43
CA SER A 141 5.49 12.32 3.76
C SER A 141 4.47 11.46 4.50
N ILE A 142 4.94 10.39 5.19
CA ILE A 142 4.06 9.50 5.97
C ILE A 142 3.29 10.27 7.05
N GLU A 143 3.81 11.38 7.50
CA GLU A 143 3.19 12.35 8.42
C GLU A 143 1.87 12.95 7.92
N ASP A 144 1.58 12.87 6.61
CA ASP A 144 0.32 13.35 6.03
C ASP A 144 -0.83 12.33 6.13
N VAL A 145 -0.60 11.11 6.67
CA VAL A 145 -1.64 10.07 6.86
C VAL A 145 -2.92 10.60 7.51
N PRO A 146 -2.87 11.41 8.59
CA PRO A 146 -4.08 11.97 9.21
C PRO A 146 -4.96 12.76 8.23
N HIS A 147 -4.36 13.52 7.31
CA HIS A 147 -5.11 14.32 6.32
C HIS A 147 -5.88 13.44 5.33
N PHE A 148 -5.34 12.26 4.95
CA PHE A 148 -6.07 11.27 4.14
C PHE A 148 -7.29 10.74 4.90
N ILE A 149 -7.13 10.43 6.19
CA ILE A 149 -8.21 9.92 7.05
C ILE A 149 -9.30 10.97 7.20
N GLU A 150 -8.94 12.24 7.40
CA GLU A 150 -9.92 13.34 7.46
C GLU A 150 -10.77 13.40 6.19
N LYS A 151 -10.16 13.31 5.01
CA LYS A 151 -10.90 13.31 3.74
C LYS A 151 -11.81 12.08 3.58
N LEU A 152 -11.37 10.90 4.02
CA LEU A 152 -12.25 9.73 4.04
C LEU A 152 -13.46 9.95 4.99
N LYS A 153 -13.24 10.54 6.17
CA LYS A 153 -14.32 10.91 7.12
C LYS A 153 -15.26 11.98 6.57
N GLU A 154 -14.77 12.89 5.72
CA GLU A 154 -15.60 13.88 4.98
C GLU A 154 -16.45 13.21 3.87
N GLY A 155 -16.28 11.91 3.64
CA GLY A 155 -17.06 11.13 2.67
C GLY A 155 -16.48 11.10 1.27
N TYR A 156 -15.19 11.39 1.10
CA TYR A 156 -14.47 11.08 -0.13
C TYR A 156 -14.17 9.59 -0.20
N ASP A 157 -14.32 9.02 -1.39
CA ASP A 157 -14.11 7.59 -1.64
C ASP A 157 -12.70 7.30 -2.19
N LEU A 158 -12.09 8.28 -2.87
CA LEU A 158 -10.70 8.29 -3.34
C LEU A 158 -10.02 9.59 -2.95
N VAL A 159 -8.88 9.51 -2.27
CA VAL A 159 -8.03 10.67 -1.95
C VAL A 159 -6.65 10.43 -2.58
N GLN A 160 -6.24 11.31 -3.48
CA GLN A 160 -4.94 11.25 -4.16
C GLN A 160 -3.98 12.25 -3.53
N GLY A 161 -2.81 11.78 -3.08
CA GLY A 161 -1.71 12.67 -2.67
C GLY A 161 -1.04 13.32 -3.88
N SER A 162 -1.01 14.63 -3.93
CA SER A 162 -0.40 15.38 -5.04
C SER A 162 0.74 16.29 -4.59
N ARG A 163 1.86 16.19 -5.34
CA ARG A 163 3.00 17.09 -5.24
C ARG A 163 2.80 18.43 -5.96
N PHE A 164 1.75 18.53 -6.78
CA PHE A 164 1.61 19.59 -7.79
C PHE A 164 0.41 20.52 -7.57
N ILE A 165 -0.27 20.39 -6.46
CA ILE A 165 -1.26 21.37 -5.98
C ILE A 165 -0.64 22.28 -4.94
N GLU A 166 -1.32 23.35 -4.59
CA GLU A 166 -0.89 24.29 -3.54
C GLU A 166 -0.60 23.54 -2.23
N GLY A 167 0.53 23.84 -1.61
CA GLY A 167 1.04 23.11 -0.42
C GLY A 167 1.83 21.83 -0.72
N GLY A 168 1.67 21.23 -1.90
CA GLY A 168 2.42 20.04 -2.30
C GLY A 168 3.87 20.34 -2.67
N LYS A 169 4.80 19.37 -2.45
CA LYS A 169 6.23 19.57 -2.69
C LYS A 169 6.85 18.40 -3.46
N ALA A 170 7.42 18.70 -4.64
CA ALA A 170 8.18 17.77 -5.48
C ALA A 170 9.67 18.04 -5.30
N ILE A 171 10.31 17.44 -4.28
CA ILE A 171 11.71 17.72 -3.93
C ILE A 171 12.63 16.80 -4.72
N ASN A 172 13.63 17.35 -5.42
CA ASN A 172 14.61 16.64 -6.25
C ASN A 172 13.98 15.62 -7.23
N THR A 173 12.74 15.85 -7.65
CA THR A 173 12.09 14.97 -8.62
C THR A 173 12.80 15.08 -9.98
N PRO A 174 13.20 13.96 -10.61
CA PRO A 174 13.82 13.99 -11.94
C PRO A 174 12.93 14.76 -12.94
N PHE A 175 13.52 15.71 -13.68
CA PHE A 175 12.81 16.60 -14.60
C PHE A 175 11.93 15.82 -15.60
N ILE A 176 12.50 14.76 -16.20
CA ILE A 176 11.78 13.91 -17.16
C ILE A 176 10.53 13.27 -16.55
N ARG A 177 10.57 12.90 -15.27
CA ARG A 177 9.42 12.36 -14.54
C ARG A 177 8.35 13.44 -14.33
N THR A 178 8.74 14.64 -13.95
CA THR A 178 7.82 15.78 -13.80
C THR A 178 7.11 16.07 -15.12
N VAL A 179 7.83 16.11 -16.22
CA VAL A 179 7.29 16.32 -17.57
C VAL A 179 6.32 15.18 -17.95
N SER A 180 6.73 13.91 -17.80
CA SER A 180 5.88 12.75 -18.07
C SER A 180 4.58 12.78 -17.27
N VAL A 181 4.66 13.08 -15.97
CA VAL A 181 3.46 13.12 -15.12
C VAL A 181 2.52 14.23 -15.57
N ARG A 182 3.02 15.46 -15.73
CA ARG A 182 2.19 16.63 -15.98
C ARG A 182 1.66 16.72 -17.42
N LEU A 183 2.39 16.20 -18.40
CA LEU A 183 2.01 16.32 -19.82
C LEU A 183 1.40 15.05 -20.40
N ILE A 184 1.57 13.88 -19.77
CA ILE A 184 1.05 12.62 -20.30
C ILE A 184 0.12 11.96 -19.29
N HIS A 185 0.63 11.55 -18.13
CA HIS A 185 -0.15 10.74 -17.20
C HIS A 185 -1.34 11.47 -16.60
N ALA A 186 -1.13 12.67 -16.05
CA ALA A 186 -2.20 13.42 -15.43
C ALA A 186 -3.30 13.84 -16.41
N PRO A 187 -3.00 14.35 -17.62
CA PRO A 187 -4.03 14.63 -18.62
C PRO A 187 -4.85 13.42 -19.04
N VAL A 188 -4.20 12.28 -19.32
CA VAL A 188 -4.91 11.05 -19.76
C VAL A 188 -5.78 10.50 -18.62
N ILE A 189 -5.28 10.42 -17.41
CA ILE A 189 -6.06 9.99 -16.24
C ILE A 189 -7.22 10.96 -15.97
N SER A 190 -6.99 12.26 -16.04
CA SER A 190 -8.03 13.27 -15.83
C SER A 190 -9.15 13.17 -16.85
N LEU A 191 -8.80 12.97 -18.11
CA LEU A 191 -9.79 12.77 -19.19
C LEU A 191 -10.60 11.48 -18.96
N THR A 192 -9.92 10.39 -18.62
CA THR A 192 -10.54 9.08 -18.37
C THR A 192 -11.43 9.10 -17.12
N ALA A 193 -11.04 9.84 -16.11
CA ALA A 193 -11.77 9.98 -14.85
C ALA A 193 -12.91 11.03 -14.91
N HIS A 194 -12.99 11.84 -15.97
CA HIS A 194 -13.86 13.01 -16.05
C HIS A 194 -13.68 13.99 -14.87
N GLN A 195 -12.50 14.02 -14.29
CA GLN A 195 -12.11 14.88 -13.17
C GLN A 195 -10.63 15.23 -13.27
N LYS A 196 -10.28 16.48 -12.96
CA LYS A 196 -8.88 16.92 -12.97
C LYS A 196 -8.10 16.28 -11.83
N PHE A 197 -7.00 15.62 -12.18
CA PHE A 197 -5.94 15.16 -11.28
C PHE A 197 -4.60 15.73 -11.71
N THR A 198 -3.73 16.05 -10.76
CA THR A 198 -2.43 16.67 -11.04
C THR A 198 -1.25 15.72 -10.81
N ASP A 199 -1.40 14.71 -9.93
CA ASP A 199 -0.37 13.72 -9.64
C ASP A 199 -0.91 12.29 -9.62
N THR A 200 -0.86 11.64 -10.75
CA THR A 200 -1.46 10.32 -10.97
C THR A 200 -0.48 9.15 -10.90
N THR A 201 0.81 9.44 -10.69
CA THR A 201 1.88 8.43 -10.56
C THR A 201 2.35 8.23 -9.13
N ASN A 202 1.83 9.00 -8.19
CA ASN A 202 2.10 8.79 -6.78
C ASN A 202 1.19 7.68 -6.25
N ALA A 203 1.77 6.67 -5.58
CA ALA A 203 1.04 5.59 -4.94
C ALA A 203 0.43 6.00 -3.58
N TYR A 204 0.71 7.20 -3.10
CA TYR A 204 0.18 7.73 -1.86
C TYR A 204 -1.29 8.15 -2.03
N ARG A 205 -2.18 7.29 -1.58
CA ARG A 205 -3.63 7.41 -1.81
C ARG A 205 -4.42 6.82 -0.65
N ALA A 206 -5.67 7.25 -0.52
CA ALA A 206 -6.61 6.57 0.35
C ALA A 206 -7.88 6.16 -0.40
N TYR A 207 -8.46 5.05 0.06
CA TYR A 207 -9.65 4.44 -0.50
C TYR A 207 -10.63 4.13 0.64
N SER A 208 -11.90 4.51 0.47
CA SER A 208 -12.95 4.13 1.41
C SER A 208 -13.29 2.64 1.28
N ARG A 209 -13.75 2.01 2.36
CA ARG A 209 -14.32 0.66 2.32
C ARG A 209 -15.44 0.57 1.30
N LYS A 210 -16.35 1.56 1.29
CA LYS A 210 -17.44 1.66 0.34
C LYS A 210 -16.95 1.54 -1.11
N TYR A 211 -15.87 2.22 -1.47
CA TYR A 211 -15.29 2.16 -2.80
C TYR A 211 -14.69 0.78 -3.10
N LEU A 212 -13.91 0.23 -2.18
CA LEU A 212 -13.22 -1.06 -2.38
C LEU A 212 -14.17 -2.26 -2.40
N THR A 213 -15.37 -2.14 -1.83
CA THR A 213 -16.39 -3.22 -1.80
C THR A 213 -17.49 -3.07 -2.83
N ASP A 214 -17.53 -1.98 -3.60
CA ASP A 214 -18.56 -1.78 -4.63
C ASP A 214 -18.40 -2.81 -5.76
N ILE A 215 -19.50 -3.49 -6.10
CA ILE A 215 -19.52 -4.54 -7.12
C ILE A 215 -19.05 -4.05 -8.51
N ARG A 216 -19.14 -2.75 -8.77
CA ARG A 216 -18.68 -2.12 -10.02
C ARG A 216 -17.18 -1.86 -10.03
N VAL A 217 -16.46 -2.09 -8.92
CA VAL A 217 -15.01 -1.86 -8.78
C VAL A 217 -14.23 -3.16 -8.85
N GLN A 218 -14.55 -4.14 -8.03
CA GLN A 218 -13.89 -5.44 -7.99
C GLN A 218 -12.34 -5.35 -7.99
N PRO A 219 -11.73 -4.73 -6.98
CA PRO A 219 -10.28 -4.45 -6.98
C PRO A 219 -9.42 -5.71 -6.83
N LEU A 220 -10.03 -6.83 -6.41
CA LEU A 220 -9.30 -8.06 -6.12
C LEU A 220 -9.15 -9.01 -7.32
N ARG A 221 -9.47 -8.56 -8.56
CA ARG A 221 -9.33 -9.41 -9.73
C ARG A 221 -7.88 -9.73 -10.08
N ASP A 222 -7.61 -10.96 -10.52
CA ASP A 222 -6.27 -11.46 -10.84
C ASP A 222 -5.57 -10.73 -12.00
N ILE A 223 -6.29 -9.93 -12.77
CA ILE A 223 -5.71 -9.09 -13.83
C ILE A 223 -4.78 -7.97 -13.31
N PHE A 224 -4.85 -7.66 -12.02
CA PHE A 224 -4.06 -6.61 -11.38
C PHE A 224 -2.79 -7.20 -10.77
N MET A 225 -1.79 -7.47 -11.59
CA MET A 225 -0.56 -8.14 -11.19
C MET A 225 0.59 -7.17 -10.90
N THR A 226 0.65 -6.04 -11.63
CA THR A 226 1.78 -5.10 -11.55
C THR A 226 1.32 -3.71 -11.07
N TYR A 227 1.17 -2.75 -11.97
CA TYR A 227 0.78 -1.37 -11.65
C TYR A 227 -0.65 -1.02 -12.08
N GLU A 228 -1.36 -1.99 -12.67
CA GLU A 228 -2.69 -1.81 -13.24
C GLU A 228 -3.72 -1.35 -12.20
N LEU A 229 -3.66 -1.94 -10.99
CA LEU A 229 -4.62 -1.64 -9.91
C LEU A 229 -4.62 -0.17 -9.53
N LEU A 230 -3.44 0.43 -9.36
CA LEU A 230 -3.33 1.85 -9.00
C LEU A 230 -3.87 2.76 -10.11
N ALA A 231 -3.57 2.46 -11.38
CA ALA A 231 -4.10 3.22 -12.50
C ALA A 231 -5.61 3.08 -12.62
N TYR A 232 -6.14 1.88 -12.46
CA TYR A 232 -7.56 1.57 -12.49
C TYR A 232 -8.33 2.29 -11.37
N LEU A 233 -7.89 2.17 -10.14
CA LEU A 233 -8.55 2.81 -8.99
C LEU A 233 -8.52 4.34 -9.08
N SER A 234 -7.56 4.94 -9.79
CA SER A 234 -7.51 6.40 -9.98
C SER A 234 -8.69 6.95 -10.79
N VAL A 235 -9.26 6.17 -11.68
CA VAL A 235 -10.33 6.63 -12.59
C VAL A 235 -11.68 6.05 -12.22
N ARG A 236 -11.71 4.86 -11.66
CA ARG A 236 -12.95 4.12 -11.45
C ARG A 236 -13.90 4.80 -10.46
N ALA A 237 -13.38 5.43 -9.41
CA ALA A 237 -14.20 6.11 -8.41
C ALA A 237 -15.15 7.13 -9.05
N THR A 238 -14.61 8.06 -9.81
CA THR A 238 -15.39 9.11 -10.47
C THR A 238 -16.28 8.60 -11.60
N GLN A 239 -15.82 7.57 -12.35
CA GLN A 239 -16.62 6.93 -13.39
C GLN A 239 -17.92 6.31 -12.87
N ILE A 240 -17.94 5.87 -11.61
CA ILE A 240 -19.13 5.28 -10.98
C ILE A 240 -19.87 6.26 -10.04
N GLY A 241 -19.52 7.55 -10.10
CA GLY A 241 -20.18 8.62 -9.36
C GLY A 241 -19.76 8.74 -7.89
N MET A 242 -18.62 8.16 -7.52
CA MET A 242 -18.01 8.33 -6.19
C MET A 242 -17.17 9.60 -6.09
N LYS A 243 -16.99 10.13 -4.89
CA LYS A 243 -16.28 11.38 -4.63
C LYS A 243 -14.77 11.16 -4.60
N ALA A 244 -14.02 11.96 -5.35
CA ALA A 244 -12.56 11.96 -5.32
C ALA A 244 -12.00 13.37 -5.10
N CYS A 245 -10.84 13.48 -4.43
CA CYS A 245 -10.11 14.73 -4.26
C CYS A 245 -8.60 14.51 -4.29
N GLU A 246 -7.85 15.60 -4.36
CA GLU A 246 -6.40 15.62 -4.13
C GLU A 246 -6.10 16.37 -2.84
N ILE A 247 -5.06 15.91 -2.12
CA ILE A 247 -4.47 16.63 -0.98
C ILE A 247 -2.99 16.88 -1.24
N PRO A 248 -2.43 17.98 -0.69
CA PRO A 248 -1.00 18.26 -0.83
C PRO A 248 -0.17 17.24 -0.04
N VAL A 249 0.89 16.72 -0.67
CA VAL A 249 1.88 15.86 -0.01
C VAL A 249 3.28 16.24 -0.45
N THR A 250 4.27 15.86 0.37
CA THR A 250 5.68 15.98 0.00
C THR A 250 6.21 14.65 -0.51
N ARG A 251 6.93 14.68 -1.65
CA ARG A 251 7.73 13.54 -2.10
C ARG A 251 9.14 13.99 -2.40
N ALA A 252 10.11 13.46 -1.66
CA ALA A 252 11.52 13.83 -1.74
C ALA A 252 12.36 12.70 -2.33
N TYR A 253 13.09 13.00 -3.39
CA TYR A 253 14.11 12.11 -3.93
C TYR A 253 15.47 12.41 -3.29
N PRO A 254 16.36 11.41 -3.15
CA PRO A 254 17.72 11.64 -2.66
C PRO A 254 18.44 12.71 -3.49
N LYS A 255 19.20 13.60 -2.85
CA LYS A 255 20.01 14.62 -3.53
C LYS A 255 21.13 14.01 -4.35
N THR A 256 21.67 12.89 -3.88
CA THR A 256 22.83 12.18 -4.47
C THR A 256 22.54 10.68 -4.53
N GLY A 257 23.19 9.98 -5.45
CA GLY A 257 23.06 8.54 -5.60
C GLY A 257 21.98 8.12 -6.60
N LYS A 258 21.81 6.81 -6.73
CA LYS A 258 20.83 6.21 -7.66
C LYS A 258 19.42 6.39 -7.14
N THR A 259 18.52 6.92 -7.97
CA THR A 259 17.10 7.03 -7.64
C THR A 259 16.53 5.63 -7.32
N PRO A 260 15.97 5.41 -6.11
CA PRO A 260 15.35 4.14 -5.78
C PRO A 260 14.08 3.95 -6.61
N THR A 261 14.17 3.11 -7.64
CA THR A 261 13.04 2.74 -8.49
C THR A 261 13.18 1.29 -8.92
N LYS A 262 12.08 0.55 -8.87
CA LYS A 262 11.99 -0.82 -9.42
C LYS A 262 11.54 -0.83 -10.89
N ILE A 263 11.30 0.36 -11.46
CA ILE A 263 10.84 0.54 -12.85
C ILE A 263 12.06 0.77 -13.73
N SER A 264 12.28 -0.10 -14.72
CA SER A 264 13.35 0.10 -15.71
C SER A 264 12.98 1.24 -16.67
N PHE A 265 14.00 1.99 -17.12
CA PHE A 265 13.76 3.22 -17.88
C PHE A 265 12.95 2.99 -19.17
N PHE A 266 13.33 2.05 -20.01
CA PHE A 266 12.63 1.79 -21.27
C PHE A 266 11.44 0.85 -21.10
N LYS A 267 11.69 -0.37 -20.63
CA LYS A 267 10.67 -1.42 -20.51
C LYS A 267 9.56 -1.03 -19.50
N GLY A 268 9.94 -0.42 -18.38
CA GLY A 268 8.97 -0.03 -17.36
C GLY A 268 8.10 1.15 -17.80
N ASN A 269 8.66 2.16 -18.49
CA ASN A 269 7.85 3.27 -19.01
C ASN A 269 6.90 2.81 -20.13
N SER A 270 7.34 1.91 -21.01
CA SER A 270 6.47 1.32 -22.04
C SER A 270 5.31 0.53 -21.41
N GLU A 271 5.57 -0.23 -20.33
CA GLU A 271 4.54 -0.95 -19.59
C GLU A 271 3.52 0.03 -18.95
N LEU A 272 4.00 1.09 -18.30
CA LEU A 272 3.12 2.11 -17.71
C LEU A 272 2.24 2.80 -18.77
N LEU A 273 2.79 3.14 -19.91
CA LEU A 273 2.00 3.72 -21.01
C LEU A 273 0.95 2.73 -21.53
N ARG A 274 1.30 1.46 -21.69
CA ARG A 274 0.35 0.42 -22.10
C ARG A 274 -0.79 0.26 -21.09
N ILE A 275 -0.47 0.27 -19.79
CA ILE A 275 -1.47 0.24 -18.71
C ILE A 275 -2.38 1.46 -18.80
N LEU A 276 -1.82 2.64 -18.98
CA LEU A 276 -2.55 3.90 -19.10
C LEU A 276 -3.57 3.86 -20.26
N PHE A 277 -3.14 3.42 -21.45
CA PHE A 277 -4.03 3.31 -22.62
C PHE A 277 -5.11 2.23 -22.45
N LYS A 278 -4.77 1.06 -21.89
CA LYS A 278 -5.75 0.02 -21.57
C LYS A 278 -6.81 0.52 -20.58
N ASN A 279 -6.36 1.28 -19.55
CA ASN A 279 -7.26 1.88 -18.58
C ASN A 279 -8.22 2.89 -19.24
N MET A 280 -7.70 3.73 -20.13
CA MET A 280 -8.51 4.68 -20.91
C MET A 280 -9.56 3.97 -21.79
N GLN A 281 -9.24 2.79 -22.35
CA GLN A 281 -10.16 1.97 -23.13
C GLN A 281 -11.16 1.19 -22.27
N GLY A 282 -11.10 1.28 -20.94
CA GLY A 282 -11.97 0.53 -20.03
C GLY A 282 -11.63 -0.96 -19.92
N ALA A 283 -10.44 -1.39 -20.40
CA ALA A 283 -10.04 -2.81 -20.42
C ALA A 283 -9.93 -3.43 -19.02
N TYR A 284 -9.89 -2.61 -17.98
CA TYR A 284 -9.87 -3.05 -16.56
C TYR A 284 -11.23 -2.94 -15.88
N ASN A 285 -12.29 -2.50 -16.57
CA ASN A 285 -13.61 -2.46 -15.97
C ASN A 285 -14.15 -3.89 -15.77
N PRO A 286 -14.95 -4.14 -14.72
CA PRO A 286 -15.71 -5.39 -14.62
C PRO A 286 -16.66 -5.55 -15.81
N LEU A 287 -16.89 -6.81 -16.20
CA LEU A 287 -17.85 -7.17 -17.24
C LEU A 287 -19.28 -6.95 -16.75
#